data_6764b528fdccacd2240493d317c3e901
#
_entry.id   6764b528fdccacd2240493d317c3e901
#
_cell.length_a   1.000
_cell.length_b   1.000
_cell.length_c   1.000
_cell.angle_alpha   90.00
_cell.angle_beta   90.00
_cell.angle_gamma   90.00
#
_symmetry.space_group_name_H-M   'P 1'
#
loop_
_entity.id
_entity.type
_entity.pdbx_description
1 polymer ?
#
loop_
_entity_poly.entity_id
_entity_poly.type
_entity_poly.pdbx_seq_one_letter_code
_entity_poly.pdbx_strand_id
1 'polypeptide(L)'
;MATAPNQKWVADFTYIWTAEGWLYVAAVIDLFSRRVVGWSMSATMAAQLVADALVMALWRRGKPDALLHHSDQGSQYSSEQFQTLLADHGVRCSMSRSGNVWDNAAMESFFSSLKTERTARKMYRTRDQARAEMFDYIGRFNNPRRRHSTIGYLSPHGVRAVRSVSLRCVFTKPAAAQLCQN
;
A
#
# COMPACT_ATOMS: atom_id res chain seq x y z
N MET A 1 11.87 8.83 -6.22
CA MET A 1 11.43 8.35 -4.88
C MET A 1 10.30 9.24 -4.38
N ALA A 2 9.31 8.69 -3.64
CA ALA A 2 8.30 9.50 -2.96
C ALA A 2 8.94 10.20 -1.76
N THR A 3 8.72 11.51 -1.62
CA THR A 3 9.30 12.33 -0.55
C THR A 3 8.34 12.52 0.65
N ALA A 4 7.05 12.23 0.43
CA ALA A 4 6.01 12.31 1.44
C ALA A 4 4.97 11.17 1.28
N PRO A 5 4.18 10.87 2.33
CA PRO A 5 3.09 9.91 2.22
C PRO A 5 2.05 10.32 1.18
N ASN A 6 1.44 9.33 0.54
CA ASN A 6 0.35 9.51 -0.43
C ASN A 6 0.72 10.27 -1.70
N GLN A 7 1.99 10.38 -2.04
CA GLN A 7 2.43 10.92 -3.33
C GLN A 7 2.44 9.86 -4.43
N LYS A 8 2.88 8.65 -4.09
CA LYS A 8 3.01 7.57 -5.04
C LYS A 8 2.55 6.25 -4.43
N TRP A 9 1.55 5.65 -5.03
CA TRP A 9 1.10 4.31 -4.70
C TRP A 9 1.45 3.35 -5.82
N VAL A 10 1.79 2.13 -5.43
CA VAL A 10 1.97 1.00 -6.35
C VAL A 10 0.95 -0.06 -6.04
N ALA A 11 0.43 -0.70 -7.07
CA ALA A 11 -0.54 -1.77 -6.93
C ALA A 11 -0.17 -2.96 -7.79
N ASP A 12 -0.45 -4.12 -7.24
CA ASP A 12 -0.31 -5.39 -7.92
C ASP A 12 -1.21 -6.43 -7.23
N PHE A 13 -1.36 -7.61 -7.81
CA PHE A 13 -2.12 -8.70 -7.21
C PHE A 13 -1.34 -10.02 -7.29
N THR A 14 -1.67 -10.92 -6.39
CA THR A 14 -1.15 -12.28 -6.34
C THR A 14 -2.29 -13.27 -6.12
N TYR A 15 -1.98 -14.56 -6.09
CA TYR A 15 -2.94 -15.60 -5.80
C TYR A 15 -2.42 -16.57 -4.76
N ILE A 16 -3.33 -17.16 -4.00
CA ILE A 16 -3.10 -18.12 -2.94
C ILE A 16 -3.96 -19.36 -3.22
N TRP A 17 -3.35 -20.53 -3.15
CA TRP A 17 -4.07 -21.77 -3.34
C TRP A 17 -4.85 -22.15 -2.07
N THR A 18 -6.11 -22.59 -2.27
CA THR A 18 -6.95 -23.20 -1.24
C THR A 18 -7.62 -24.46 -1.80
N ALA A 19 -8.14 -25.33 -0.95
CA ALA A 19 -8.87 -26.52 -1.41
C ALA A 19 -10.16 -26.18 -2.19
N GLU A 20 -10.68 -24.96 -2.05
CA GLU A 20 -11.79 -24.43 -2.83
C GLU A 20 -11.36 -23.75 -4.15
N GLY A 21 -10.05 -23.76 -4.47
CA GLY A 21 -9.46 -23.09 -5.63
C GLY A 21 -8.73 -21.80 -5.27
N TRP A 22 -8.38 -21.03 -6.28
CA TRP A 22 -7.59 -19.80 -6.12
C TRP A 22 -8.33 -18.70 -5.35
N LEU A 23 -7.61 -18.04 -4.47
CA LEU A 23 -7.97 -16.75 -3.89
C LEU A 23 -7.00 -15.70 -4.44
N TYR A 24 -7.52 -14.72 -5.18
CA TYR A 24 -6.76 -13.59 -5.68
C TYR A 24 -6.74 -12.48 -4.64
N VAL A 25 -5.57 -11.87 -4.46
CA VAL A 25 -5.32 -10.83 -3.45
C VAL A 25 -4.68 -9.63 -4.14
N ALA A 26 -5.40 -8.52 -4.26
CA ALA A 26 -4.85 -7.26 -4.73
C ALA A 26 -4.41 -6.41 -3.53
N ALA A 27 -3.33 -5.66 -3.68
CA ALA A 27 -2.84 -4.75 -2.66
C ALA A 27 -2.36 -3.43 -3.29
N VAL A 28 -2.53 -2.34 -2.54
CA VAL A 28 -2.03 -1.00 -2.87
C VAL A 28 -1.07 -0.58 -1.76
N ILE A 29 0.16 -0.21 -2.11
CA ILE A 29 1.23 0.16 -1.17
C ILE A 29 1.65 1.61 -1.39
N ASP A 30 1.71 2.38 -0.32
CA ASP A 30 2.33 3.71 -0.31
C ASP A 30 3.85 3.57 -0.30
N LEU A 31 4.51 4.02 -1.38
CA LEU A 31 5.95 3.85 -1.57
C LEU A 31 6.79 4.57 -0.52
N PHE A 32 6.28 5.65 0.05
CA PHE A 32 7.00 6.40 1.07
C PHE A 32 7.07 5.64 2.41
N SER A 33 5.94 5.14 2.88
CA SER A 33 5.84 4.48 4.19
C SER A 33 5.91 2.96 4.13
N ARG A 34 5.88 2.37 2.94
CA ARG A 34 5.73 0.92 2.73
C ARG A 34 4.43 0.34 3.29
N ARG A 35 3.48 1.18 3.62
CA ARG A 35 2.20 0.78 4.18
C ARG A 35 1.28 0.23 3.10
N VAL A 36 0.68 -0.93 3.36
CA VAL A 36 -0.46 -1.41 2.59
C VAL A 36 -1.66 -0.53 2.95
N VAL A 37 -2.06 0.33 2.02
CA VAL A 37 -3.13 1.32 2.22
C VAL A 37 -4.50 0.81 1.81
N GLY A 38 -4.55 -0.10 0.84
CA GLY A 38 -5.76 -0.79 0.41
C GLY A 38 -5.48 -2.21 -0.02
N TRP A 39 -6.48 -3.08 0.08
CA TRP A 39 -6.43 -4.45 -0.43
C TRP A 39 -7.83 -4.97 -0.69
N SER A 40 -7.93 -5.96 -1.55
CA SER A 40 -9.15 -6.69 -1.85
C SER A 40 -8.85 -8.15 -2.13
N MET A 41 -9.85 -9.01 -1.98
CA MET A 41 -9.70 -10.46 -2.19
C MET A 41 -10.93 -11.02 -2.88
N SER A 42 -10.72 -11.80 -3.94
CA SER A 42 -11.78 -12.40 -4.75
C SER A 42 -11.45 -13.83 -5.15
N ALA A 43 -12.49 -14.62 -5.45
CA ALA A 43 -12.34 -15.93 -6.09
C ALA A 43 -12.04 -15.82 -7.59
N THR A 44 -12.21 -14.64 -8.18
CA THR A 44 -11.99 -14.37 -9.61
C THR A 44 -11.02 -13.23 -9.82
N MET A 45 -10.24 -13.29 -10.89
CA MET A 45 -9.30 -12.27 -11.30
C MET A 45 -10.00 -11.25 -12.22
N ALA A 46 -10.95 -10.51 -11.66
CA ALA A 46 -11.70 -9.48 -12.39
C ALA A 46 -11.12 -8.07 -12.13
N ALA A 47 -11.43 -7.10 -13.01
CA ALA A 47 -11.07 -5.70 -12.81
C ALA A 47 -11.62 -5.11 -11.49
N GLN A 48 -12.77 -5.61 -11.03
CA GLN A 48 -13.34 -5.25 -9.74
C GLN A 48 -12.40 -5.50 -8.57
N LEU A 49 -11.58 -6.56 -8.61
CA LEU A 49 -10.62 -6.87 -7.56
C LEU A 49 -9.63 -5.72 -7.31
N VAL A 50 -9.05 -5.17 -8.38
CA VAL A 50 -8.08 -4.07 -8.27
C VAL A 50 -8.78 -2.73 -7.98
N ALA A 51 -10.00 -2.54 -8.49
CA ALA A 51 -10.83 -1.38 -8.20
C ALA A 51 -11.18 -1.29 -6.71
N ASP A 52 -11.64 -2.38 -6.11
CA ASP A 52 -11.98 -2.44 -4.67
C ASP A 52 -10.77 -2.14 -3.77
N ALA A 53 -9.59 -2.65 -4.15
CA ALA A 53 -8.36 -2.33 -3.41
C ALA A 53 -8.01 -0.84 -3.48
N LEU A 54 -8.18 -0.20 -4.64
CA LEU A 54 -7.96 1.23 -4.81
C LEU A 54 -9.00 2.07 -4.05
N VAL A 55 -10.29 1.72 -4.14
CA VAL A 55 -11.37 2.37 -3.40
C VAL A 55 -11.09 2.33 -1.90
N MET A 56 -10.73 1.17 -1.35
CA MET A 56 -10.34 1.05 0.06
C MET A 56 -9.17 1.98 0.41
N ALA A 57 -8.15 2.07 -0.45
CA ALA A 57 -7.01 2.95 -0.23
C ALA A 57 -7.42 4.42 -0.18
N LEU A 58 -8.26 4.87 -1.12
CA LEU A 58 -8.78 6.24 -1.19
C LEU A 58 -9.61 6.59 0.05
N TRP A 59 -10.51 5.71 0.48
CA TRP A 59 -11.32 5.91 1.68
C TRP A 59 -10.48 6.03 2.94
N ARG A 60 -9.45 5.21 3.09
CA ARG A 60 -8.58 5.20 4.29
C ARG A 60 -7.61 6.36 4.36
N ARG A 61 -7.25 6.94 3.23
CA ARG A 61 -6.19 7.95 3.15
C ARG A 61 -6.69 9.35 2.82
N GLY A 62 -7.97 9.47 2.56
CA GLY A 62 -8.54 10.65 1.97
C GLY A 62 -8.15 10.75 0.49
N LYS A 63 -8.65 11.75 -0.19
CA LYS A 63 -8.33 12.05 -1.60
C LYS A 63 -7.05 12.89 -1.66
N PRO A 64 -5.86 12.25 -1.84
CA PRO A 64 -4.61 13.03 -1.86
C PRO A 64 -4.52 13.82 -3.16
N ASP A 65 -4.11 15.09 -3.06
CA ASP A 65 -3.81 15.90 -4.22
C ASP A 65 -2.61 15.34 -4.97
N ALA A 66 -2.69 15.28 -6.31
CA ALA A 66 -1.61 14.83 -7.20
C ALA A 66 -1.07 13.42 -6.92
N LEU A 67 -1.92 12.49 -6.47
CA LEU A 67 -1.55 11.09 -6.28
C LEU A 67 -1.18 10.45 -7.62
N LEU A 68 -0.02 9.81 -7.66
CA LEU A 68 0.41 8.94 -8.76
C LEU A 68 0.17 7.48 -8.39
N HIS A 69 -0.70 6.82 -9.13
CA HIS A 69 -0.94 5.38 -9.04
C HIS A 69 -0.14 4.67 -10.13
N HIS A 70 0.73 3.75 -9.72
CA HIS A 70 1.55 2.95 -10.61
C HIS A 70 1.13 1.48 -10.53
N SER A 71 0.90 0.85 -11.68
CA SER A 71 0.57 -0.57 -11.81
C SER A 71 1.19 -1.16 -13.07
N ASP A 72 1.24 -2.47 -13.15
CA ASP A 72 1.61 -3.16 -14.38
C ASP A 72 0.54 -2.97 -15.48
N GLN A 73 0.91 -3.29 -16.72
CA GLN A 73 0.01 -3.26 -17.88
C GLN A 73 -0.94 -4.48 -17.94
N GLY A 74 -1.38 -4.99 -16.79
CA GLY A 74 -2.35 -6.06 -16.73
C GLY A 74 -3.73 -5.61 -17.24
N SER A 75 -4.48 -6.53 -17.85
CA SER A 75 -5.82 -6.25 -18.39
C SER A 75 -6.79 -5.67 -17.35
N GLN A 76 -6.61 -5.98 -16.07
CA GLN A 76 -7.40 -5.47 -14.95
C GLN A 76 -7.19 -3.97 -14.76
N TYR A 77 -5.94 -3.50 -14.84
CA TYR A 77 -5.56 -2.09 -14.66
C TYR A 77 -5.82 -1.24 -15.91
N SER A 78 -5.84 -1.85 -17.09
CA SER A 78 -6.18 -1.19 -18.36
C SER A 78 -7.69 -1.18 -18.65
N SER A 79 -8.51 -1.81 -17.80
CA SER A 79 -9.96 -1.84 -17.97
C SER A 79 -10.57 -0.44 -17.90
N GLU A 80 -11.60 -0.18 -18.70
CA GLU A 80 -12.34 1.09 -18.70
C GLU A 80 -12.87 1.43 -17.31
N GLN A 81 -13.41 0.44 -16.60
CA GLN A 81 -13.90 0.60 -15.23
C GLN A 81 -12.82 1.15 -14.28
N PHE A 82 -11.59 0.61 -14.35
CA PHE A 82 -10.49 1.04 -13.48
C PHE A 82 -9.98 2.43 -13.87
N GLN A 83 -9.90 2.72 -15.17
CA GLN A 83 -9.46 4.03 -15.65
C GLN A 83 -10.48 5.14 -15.31
N THR A 84 -11.77 4.87 -15.42
CA THR A 84 -12.84 5.78 -14.99
C THR A 84 -12.75 6.06 -13.50
N LEU A 85 -12.55 5.02 -12.68
CA LEU A 85 -12.37 5.18 -11.24
C LEU A 85 -11.20 6.10 -10.88
N LEU A 86 -10.05 5.95 -11.56
CA LEU A 86 -8.89 6.83 -11.37
C LEU A 86 -9.23 8.28 -11.74
N ALA A 87 -9.88 8.49 -12.88
CA ALA A 87 -10.27 9.81 -13.38
C ALA A 87 -11.24 10.51 -12.42
N ASP A 88 -12.28 9.83 -11.95
CA ASP A 88 -13.30 10.36 -11.02
C ASP A 88 -12.68 10.81 -9.69
N HIS A 89 -11.60 10.18 -9.30
CA HIS A 89 -10.89 10.52 -8.08
C HIS A 89 -9.68 11.44 -8.29
N GLY A 90 -9.43 11.90 -9.53
CA GLY A 90 -8.31 12.77 -9.85
C GLY A 90 -6.95 12.12 -9.61
N VAL A 91 -6.88 10.77 -9.66
CA VAL A 91 -5.65 10.01 -9.49
C VAL A 91 -4.94 9.89 -10.83
N ARG A 92 -3.68 10.29 -10.87
CA ARG A 92 -2.87 10.16 -12.09
C ARG A 92 -2.41 8.72 -12.24
N CYS A 93 -2.71 8.11 -13.39
CA CYS A 93 -2.24 6.79 -13.74
C CYS A 93 -0.84 6.85 -14.36
N SER A 94 0.05 5.98 -13.92
CA SER A 94 1.32 5.69 -14.57
C SER A 94 1.40 4.18 -14.74
N MET A 95 1.22 3.71 -15.97
CA MET A 95 1.47 2.32 -16.31
C MET A 95 2.88 2.20 -16.83
N SER A 96 3.72 1.39 -16.17
CA SER A 96 5.04 1.12 -16.71
C SER A 96 4.92 0.21 -17.93
N ARG A 97 5.60 0.58 -19.00
CA ARG A 97 6.09 -0.45 -19.91
C ARG A 97 6.94 -1.41 -19.10
N SER A 98 6.75 -2.72 -19.34
CA SER A 98 7.56 -3.79 -18.79
C SER A 98 9.02 -3.36 -18.64
N GLY A 99 9.50 -3.13 -17.41
CA GLY A 99 10.90 -2.79 -17.18
C GLY A 99 11.23 -1.73 -16.12
N ASN A 100 10.28 -1.05 -15.50
CA ASN A 100 10.62 -0.13 -14.41
C ASN A 100 10.77 -0.88 -13.08
N VAL A 101 11.90 -1.55 -12.92
CA VAL A 101 12.25 -2.50 -11.85
C VAL A 101 12.08 -1.91 -10.45
N TRP A 102 12.24 -0.60 -10.27
CA TRP A 102 12.28 0.03 -8.95
C TRP A 102 10.90 0.21 -8.30
N ASP A 103 9.86 0.43 -9.09
CA ASP A 103 8.53 0.66 -8.57
C ASP A 103 7.84 -0.66 -8.20
N ASN A 104 8.08 -1.73 -8.98
CA ASN A 104 7.56 -3.07 -8.70
C ASN A 104 8.27 -3.78 -7.54
N ALA A 105 9.53 -3.43 -7.25
CA ALA A 105 10.30 -4.07 -6.17
C ALA A 105 9.60 -3.99 -4.79
N ALA A 106 8.79 -2.96 -4.56
CA ALA A 106 8.01 -2.85 -3.31
C ALA A 106 6.90 -3.90 -3.23
N MET A 107 6.20 -4.15 -4.35
CA MET A 107 5.14 -5.16 -4.44
C MET A 107 5.73 -6.56 -4.42
N GLU A 108 6.79 -6.80 -5.17
CA GLU A 108 7.52 -8.07 -5.18
C GLU A 108 8.01 -8.44 -3.78
N SER A 109 8.64 -7.49 -3.08
CA SER A 109 9.09 -7.67 -1.69
C SER A 109 7.94 -7.99 -0.75
N PHE A 110 6.81 -7.29 -0.88
CA PHE A 110 5.63 -7.52 -0.06
C PHE A 110 5.04 -8.91 -0.31
N PHE A 111 4.78 -9.28 -1.56
CA PHE A 111 4.18 -10.58 -1.88
C PHE A 111 5.14 -11.74 -1.64
N SER A 112 6.44 -11.58 -1.87
CA SER A 112 7.44 -12.58 -1.52
C SER A 112 7.44 -12.84 -0.02
N SER A 113 7.43 -11.79 0.79
CA SER A 113 7.36 -11.91 2.25
C SER A 113 6.06 -12.56 2.72
N LEU A 114 4.93 -12.14 2.15
CA LEU A 114 3.64 -12.73 2.43
C LEU A 114 3.64 -14.24 2.14
N LYS A 115 4.13 -14.61 0.96
CA LYS A 115 4.21 -16.01 0.54
C LYS A 115 5.13 -16.81 1.46
N THR A 116 6.34 -16.34 1.70
CA THR A 116 7.35 -17.06 2.49
C THR A 116 6.95 -17.18 3.95
N GLU A 117 6.43 -16.12 4.55
CA GLU A 117 6.17 -16.06 5.99
C GLU A 117 4.82 -16.66 6.38
N ARG A 118 3.84 -16.63 5.48
CA ARG A 118 2.47 -17.02 5.83
C ARG A 118 1.89 -18.15 4.99
N THR A 119 2.14 -18.20 3.68
CA THR A 119 1.39 -19.12 2.81
C THR A 119 2.18 -20.32 2.33
N ALA A 120 3.51 -20.26 2.20
CA ALA A 120 4.33 -21.29 1.58
C ALA A 120 4.27 -22.66 2.28
N ARG A 121 3.91 -22.70 3.56
CA ARG A 121 3.85 -23.93 4.38
C ARG A 121 2.45 -24.23 4.90
N LYS A 122 1.42 -23.53 4.38
CA LYS A 122 0.04 -23.70 4.82
C LYS A 122 -0.84 -24.19 3.68
N MET A 123 -1.65 -25.20 3.96
CA MET A 123 -2.75 -25.62 3.11
C MET A 123 -4.04 -25.07 3.69
N TYR A 124 -4.68 -24.15 2.98
CA TYR A 124 -5.96 -23.59 3.38
C TYR A 124 -7.09 -24.50 2.90
N ARG A 125 -7.97 -24.89 3.80
CA ARG A 125 -9.16 -25.68 3.43
C ARG A 125 -10.19 -24.82 2.69
N THR A 126 -10.34 -23.56 3.14
CA THR A 126 -11.33 -22.64 2.56
C THR A 126 -10.67 -21.31 2.19
N ARG A 127 -11.30 -20.58 1.25
CA ARG A 127 -10.91 -19.21 0.93
C ARG A 127 -11.03 -18.28 2.13
N ASP A 128 -12.00 -18.52 3.02
CA ASP A 128 -12.19 -17.69 4.21
C ASP A 128 -11.07 -17.84 5.23
N GLN A 129 -10.49 -19.04 5.37
CA GLN A 129 -9.27 -19.21 6.16
C GLN A 129 -8.10 -18.39 5.58
N ALA A 130 -7.92 -18.43 4.26
CA ALA A 130 -6.89 -17.64 3.61
C ALA A 130 -7.15 -16.13 3.75
N ARG A 131 -8.41 -15.66 3.63
CA ARG A 131 -8.80 -14.26 3.85
C ARG A 131 -8.47 -13.78 5.26
N ALA A 132 -8.82 -14.57 6.28
CA ALA A 132 -8.53 -14.24 7.67
C ALA A 132 -7.02 -14.09 7.92
N GLU A 133 -6.20 -14.98 7.36
CA GLU A 133 -4.74 -14.91 7.44
C GLU A 133 -4.19 -13.66 6.76
N MET A 134 -4.71 -13.29 5.59
CA MET A 134 -4.28 -12.08 4.87
C MET A 134 -4.66 -10.82 5.63
N PHE A 135 -5.86 -10.80 6.19
CA PHE A 135 -6.32 -9.69 7.02
C PHE A 135 -5.42 -9.51 8.25
N ASP A 136 -5.08 -10.61 8.93
CA ASP A 136 -4.18 -10.61 10.09
C ASP A 136 -2.76 -10.17 9.70
N TYR A 137 -2.23 -10.72 8.59
CA TYR A 137 -0.91 -10.35 8.11
C TYR A 137 -0.79 -8.86 7.82
N ILE A 138 -1.72 -8.29 7.06
CA ILE A 138 -1.68 -6.88 6.70
C ILE A 138 -1.96 -5.98 7.89
N GLY A 139 -3.03 -6.27 8.65
CA GLY A 139 -3.54 -5.40 9.70
C GLY A 139 -2.76 -5.45 11.00
N ARG A 140 -2.29 -6.63 11.40
CA ARG A 140 -1.66 -6.86 12.70
C ARG A 140 -0.16 -7.06 12.66
N PHE A 141 0.40 -7.43 11.50
CA PHE A 141 1.83 -7.68 11.38
C PHE A 141 2.51 -6.71 10.41
N ASN A 142 2.19 -6.73 9.11
CA ASN A 142 2.91 -5.96 8.10
C ASN A 142 2.90 -4.45 8.40
N ASN A 143 1.74 -3.86 8.58
CA ASN A 143 1.62 -2.42 8.79
C ASN A 143 2.15 -1.95 10.16
N PRO A 144 1.78 -2.59 11.30
CA PRO A 144 2.19 -2.08 12.62
C PRO A 144 3.56 -2.56 13.09
N ARG A 145 4.02 -3.74 12.69
CA ARG A 145 5.17 -4.41 13.33
C ARG A 145 6.34 -4.70 12.39
N ARG A 146 6.06 -5.06 11.13
CA ARG A 146 7.12 -5.43 10.20
C ARG A 146 8.07 -4.27 9.96
N ARG A 147 9.37 -4.52 10.16
CA ARG A 147 10.44 -3.54 9.90
C ARG A 147 10.91 -3.63 8.46
N HIS A 148 11.14 -2.48 7.84
CA HIS A 148 11.63 -2.39 6.47
C HIS A 148 12.96 -1.65 6.41
N SER A 149 13.99 -2.26 5.85
CA SER A 149 15.33 -1.66 5.71
C SER A 149 15.31 -0.37 4.91
N THR A 150 14.46 -0.30 3.89
CA THR A 150 14.33 0.88 2.99
C THR A 150 13.78 2.14 3.69
N ILE A 151 13.20 2.00 4.87
CA ILE A 151 12.66 3.11 5.68
C ILE A 151 13.31 3.17 7.07
N GLY A 152 14.60 2.81 7.16
CA GLY A 152 15.38 2.89 8.39
C GLY A 152 14.96 1.89 9.47
N TYR A 153 14.56 0.69 9.08
CA TYR A 153 14.07 -0.37 9.98
C TYR A 153 12.86 0.03 10.83
N LEU A 154 12.11 1.03 10.41
CA LEU A 154 10.82 1.37 11.00
C LEU A 154 9.71 0.46 10.44
N SER A 155 8.63 0.35 11.18
CA SER A 155 7.38 -0.20 10.63
C SER A 155 6.65 0.87 9.81
N PRO A 156 5.77 0.49 8.88
CA PRO A 156 4.94 1.44 8.13
C PRO A 156 4.14 2.42 9.01
N HIS A 157 3.69 1.99 10.18
CA HIS A 157 3.05 2.87 11.16
C HIS A 157 4.07 3.77 11.87
N GLY A 158 5.27 3.26 12.18
CA GLY A 158 6.33 3.99 12.85
C GLY A 158 6.85 5.19 12.03
N VAL A 159 6.94 5.07 10.71
CA VAL A 159 7.33 6.18 9.81
C VAL A 159 6.44 7.41 9.99
N ARG A 160 5.14 7.21 10.18
CA ARG A 160 4.21 8.31 10.42
C ARG A 160 4.39 8.96 11.79
N ALA A 161 4.59 8.14 12.82
CA ALA A 161 4.76 8.63 14.19
C ALA A 161 5.99 9.54 14.31
N VAL A 162 7.13 9.14 13.77
CA VAL A 162 8.38 9.91 13.81
C VAL A 162 8.23 11.26 13.12
N ARG A 163 7.58 11.34 11.95
CA ARG A 163 7.40 12.60 11.21
C ARG A 163 6.35 13.53 11.82
N SER A 164 5.28 12.99 12.41
CA SER A 164 4.30 13.84 13.12
C SER A 164 4.91 14.53 14.33
N VAL A 165 5.84 13.89 15.02
CA VAL A 165 6.62 14.49 16.13
C VAL A 165 7.58 15.55 15.58
N SER A 166 8.29 15.28 14.49
CA SER A 166 9.22 16.24 13.88
C SER A 166 8.53 17.52 13.41
N LEU A 167 7.34 17.40 12.82
CA LEU A 167 6.55 18.57 12.39
C LEU A 167 6.04 19.38 13.60
N ARG A 168 5.66 18.75 14.70
CA ARG A 168 5.26 19.46 15.93
C ARG A 168 6.41 20.24 16.57
N CYS A 169 7.61 19.67 16.58
CA CYS A 169 8.80 20.35 17.12
C CYS A 169 9.22 21.58 16.31
N VAL A 170 8.93 21.65 15.02
CA VAL A 170 9.24 22.81 14.18
C VAL A 170 8.30 23.99 14.45
N PHE A 171 7.05 23.73 14.87
CA PHE A 171 6.04 24.76 15.17
C PHE A 171 6.01 25.22 16.61
N THR A 172 6.82 24.64 17.52
CA THR A 172 6.89 25.00 18.96
C THR A 172 8.20 25.61 19.36
N LYS A 173 8.89 26.36 18.49
CA LYS A 173 9.95 27.28 18.97
C LYS A 173 9.27 28.49 19.65
N PRO A 174 9.41 28.68 20.95
CA PRO A 174 8.95 29.93 21.59
C PRO A 174 9.78 31.07 21.01
N ALA A 175 9.13 32.15 20.63
CA ALA A 175 9.78 33.41 20.36
C ALA A 175 10.57 33.81 21.61
N ALA A 176 11.89 33.80 21.51
CA ALA A 176 12.74 34.30 22.57
C ALA A 176 12.44 35.79 22.76
N ALA A 177 11.92 36.13 23.94
CA ALA A 177 11.72 37.50 24.38
C ALA A 177 13.07 38.23 24.36
N GLN A 178 13.18 39.22 23.48
CA GLN A 178 14.19 40.26 23.67
C GLN A 178 13.73 41.11 24.87
N LEU A 179 14.34 40.88 26.00
CA LEU A 179 14.31 41.81 27.12
C LEU A 179 15.40 42.87 26.91
N CYS A 180 14.90 44.08 26.75
CA CYS A 180 15.66 45.33 26.80
C CYS A 180 16.56 45.38 28.00
N GLN A 181 17.82 45.77 27.77
CA GLN A 181 18.63 46.41 28.80
C GLN A 181 18.67 47.92 28.50
N ASN A 182 18.12 48.69 29.37
CA ASN A 182 18.56 50.03 29.68
C ASN A 182 19.44 50.00 30.93
#